data_d3b12cdaf60a53e07ec3abed6d7c7e0d
#
_entry.id   d3b12cdaf60a53e07ec3abed6d7c7e0d
#
_cell.length_a   1.000
_cell.length_b   1.000
_cell.length_c   1.000
_cell.angle_alpha   90.00
_cell.angle_beta   90.00
_cell.angle_gamma   90.00
#
_symmetry.space_group_name_H-M   'P 1'
#
loop_
_entity.id
_entity.type
_entity.pdbx_description
1 polymer ?
#
loop_
_entity_poly.entity_id
_entity_poly.type
_entity_poly.pdbx_seq_one_letter_code
_entity_poly.pdbx_strand_id
1 'polypeptide(L)' 'MKEKIEKRLAAAHDKVRKQETKVAEHQAGIRALAAQTPEMILSAMPMKLQNMQEAMSYLEMLQHEVTVLESLIND' A
#
# COMPACT_ATOMS: atom_id res chain seq x y z
N MET A 1 -5.83 -0.62 -28.98
CA MET A 1 -5.44 0.35 -27.93
C MET A 1 -6.12 0.10 -26.60
N LYS A 2 -7.44 -0.07 -26.59
CA LYS A 2 -8.18 -0.39 -25.36
C LYS A 2 -7.66 -1.64 -24.65
N GLU A 3 -7.32 -2.66 -25.41
CA GLU A 3 -6.82 -3.92 -24.85
C GLU A 3 -5.53 -3.74 -24.04
N LYS A 4 -4.62 -2.88 -24.52
CA LYS A 4 -3.36 -2.62 -23.81
C LYS A 4 -3.62 -1.87 -22.51
N ILE A 5 -4.56 -0.92 -22.53
CA ILE A 5 -4.92 -0.17 -21.33
C ILE A 5 -5.62 -1.09 -20.33
N GLU A 6 -6.50 -1.95 -20.80
CA GLU A 6 -7.19 -2.94 -19.94
C GLU A 6 -6.22 -3.90 -19.28
N LYS A 7 -5.19 -4.36 -20.00
CA LYS A 7 -4.15 -5.21 -19.44
C LYS A 7 -3.33 -4.47 -18.37
N ARG A 8 -2.99 -3.21 -18.65
CA ARG A 8 -2.28 -2.39 -17.66
C ARG A 8 -3.14 -2.14 -16.44
N LEU A 9 -4.44 -1.93 -16.64
CA LEU A 9 -5.37 -1.72 -15.54
C LEU A 9 -5.47 -2.99 -14.66
N ALA A 10 -5.56 -4.17 -15.28
CA ALA A 10 -5.59 -5.42 -14.53
C ALA A 10 -4.31 -5.62 -13.72
N ALA A 11 -3.15 -5.31 -14.32
CA ALA A 11 -1.87 -5.39 -13.62
C ALA A 11 -1.78 -4.36 -12.48
N ALA A 12 -2.32 -3.16 -12.70
CA ALA A 12 -2.35 -2.11 -11.68
C ALA A 12 -3.24 -2.50 -10.50
N HIS A 13 -4.41 -3.09 -10.78
CA HIS A 13 -5.29 -3.61 -9.72
C HIS A 13 -4.60 -4.70 -8.90
N ASP A 14 -3.85 -5.58 -9.56
CA ASP A 14 -3.11 -6.62 -8.86
C ASP A 14 -2.05 -6.04 -7.93
N LYS A 15 -1.34 -5.02 -8.40
CA LYS A 15 -0.34 -4.31 -7.57
C LYS A 15 -0.99 -3.63 -6.37
N VAL A 16 -2.14 -3.00 -6.56
CA VAL A 16 -2.89 -2.38 -5.47
C VAL A 16 -3.25 -3.42 -4.42
N ARG A 17 -3.79 -4.55 -4.85
CA ARG A 17 -4.20 -5.62 -3.92
C ARG A 17 -3.01 -6.15 -3.12
N LYS A 18 -1.87 -6.36 -3.79
CA LYS A 18 -0.65 -6.83 -3.11
C LYS A 18 -0.13 -5.79 -2.13
N GLN A 19 -0.20 -4.51 -2.49
CA GLN A 19 0.25 -3.45 -1.61
C GLN A 19 -0.67 -3.26 -0.42
N GLU A 20 -1.99 -3.42 -0.61
CA GLU A 20 -2.94 -3.39 0.50
C GLU A 20 -2.62 -4.47 1.53
N THR A 21 -2.23 -5.66 1.07
CA THR A 21 -1.80 -6.75 1.94
C THR A 21 -0.56 -6.35 2.74
N LYS A 22 0.41 -5.70 2.10
CA LYS A 22 1.62 -5.23 2.78
C LYS A 22 1.31 -4.18 3.83
N VAL A 23 0.41 -3.24 3.53
CA VAL A 23 -0.04 -2.24 4.50
C VAL A 23 -0.70 -2.92 5.69
N ALA A 24 -1.57 -3.91 5.45
CA ALA A 24 -2.22 -4.66 6.51
C ALA A 24 -1.20 -5.40 7.40
N GLU A 25 -0.14 -5.95 6.80
CA GLU A 25 0.94 -6.62 7.54
C GLU A 25 1.69 -5.62 8.43
N HIS A 26 1.97 -4.42 7.92
CA HIS A 26 2.60 -3.36 8.73
C HIS A 26 1.69 -2.94 9.88
N GLN A 27 0.38 -2.82 9.66
CA GLN A 27 -0.58 -2.49 10.71
C GLN A 27 -0.59 -3.56 11.80
N ALA A 28 -0.59 -4.84 11.40
CA ALA A 28 -0.56 -5.95 12.35
C ALA A 28 0.73 -5.93 13.17
N GLY A 29 1.87 -5.62 12.53
CA GLY A 29 3.16 -5.51 13.21
C GLY A 29 3.17 -4.38 14.24
N ILE A 30 2.56 -3.23 13.91
CA ILE A 30 2.46 -2.10 14.82
C ILE A 30 1.58 -2.46 16.02
N ARG A 31 0.44 -3.14 15.78
CA ARG A 31 -0.44 -3.59 16.87
C ARG A 31 0.28 -4.56 17.80
N ALA A 32 1.04 -5.49 17.23
CA ALA A 32 1.81 -6.45 18.00
C ALA A 32 2.88 -5.74 18.85
N LEU A 33 3.54 -4.74 18.28
CA LEU A 33 4.54 -3.95 19.00
C LEU A 33 3.91 -3.15 20.13
N ALA A 34 2.72 -2.59 19.91
CA ALA A 34 2.01 -1.80 20.92
C ALA A 34 1.66 -2.61 22.16
N ALA A 35 1.63 -3.95 22.06
CA ALA A 35 1.39 -4.85 23.17
C ALA A 35 2.67 -5.23 23.94
N GLN A 36 3.83 -4.75 23.49
CA GLN A 36 5.12 -5.04 24.10
C GLN A 36 5.46 -4.06 25.23
N THR A 37 6.67 -4.20 25.79
CA THR A 37 7.13 -3.31 26.86
C THR A 37 7.35 -1.89 26.32
N PRO A 38 7.25 -0.85 27.20
CA PRO A 38 7.51 0.53 26.77
C PRO A 38 8.88 0.71 26.11
N GLU A 39 9.89 0.01 26.59
CA GLU A 39 11.25 0.10 26.04
C GLU A 39 11.29 -0.37 24.60
N MET A 40 10.61 -1.49 24.27
CA MET A 40 10.55 -2.01 22.92
C MET A 40 9.75 -1.08 22.01
N ILE A 41 8.66 -0.53 22.52
CA ILE A 41 7.84 0.41 21.76
C ILE A 41 8.68 1.63 21.38
N LEU A 42 9.39 2.22 22.34
CA LEU A 42 10.22 3.41 22.09
C LEU A 42 11.34 3.16 21.09
N SER A 43 11.94 1.96 21.11
CA SER A 43 13.06 1.67 20.23
C SER A 43 12.64 1.27 18.82
N ALA A 44 11.53 0.57 18.65
CA ALA A 44 11.13 -0.02 17.36
C ALA A 44 10.00 0.73 16.66
N MET A 45 9.15 1.46 17.39
CA MET A 45 7.98 2.10 16.81
C MET A 45 8.31 3.14 15.73
N PRO A 46 9.32 4.02 15.90
CA PRO A 46 9.61 5.02 14.87
C PRO A 46 9.90 4.39 13.50
N MET A 47 10.68 3.32 13.44
CA MET A 47 11.00 2.64 12.19
C MET A 47 9.77 1.95 11.60
N LYS A 48 8.94 1.30 12.44
CA LYS A 48 7.73 0.64 11.98
C LYS A 48 6.72 1.64 11.43
N LEU A 49 6.58 2.81 12.06
CA LEU A 49 5.70 3.86 11.55
C LEU A 49 6.22 4.43 10.24
N GLN A 50 7.52 4.61 10.11
CA GLN A 50 8.12 5.09 8.86
C GLN A 50 7.89 4.08 7.73
N ASN A 51 8.11 2.79 7.99
CA ASN A 51 7.89 1.75 6.99
C ASN A 51 6.43 1.69 6.55
N MET A 52 5.51 1.83 7.48
CA MET A 52 4.09 1.86 7.16
C MET A 52 3.73 3.08 6.34
N GLN A 53 4.28 4.25 6.68
CA GLN A 53 4.04 5.49 5.95
C GLN A 53 4.52 5.36 4.49
N GLU A 54 5.70 4.78 4.29
CA GLU A 54 6.22 4.53 2.94
C GLU A 54 5.33 3.57 2.16
N ALA A 55 4.86 2.51 2.82
CA ALA A 55 3.96 1.54 2.18
C ALA A 55 2.62 2.17 1.79
N MET A 56 2.08 3.04 2.64
CA MET A 56 0.84 3.77 2.35
C MET A 56 1.01 4.77 1.22
N SER A 57 2.14 5.47 1.17
CA SER A 57 2.43 6.42 0.09
C SER A 57 2.53 5.70 -1.25
N TYR A 58 3.16 4.54 -1.27
CA TYR A 58 3.25 3.73 -2.48
C TYR A 58 1.87 3.23 -2.92
N LEU A 59 1.04 2.83 -1.96
CA LEU A 59 -0.34 2.41 -2.25
C LEU A 59 -1.14 3.56 -2.89
N GLU A 60 -1.04 4.78 -2.37
CA GLU A 60 -1.70 5.95 -2.94
C GLU A 60 -1.27 6.18 -4.38
N MET A 61 0.03 6.03 -4.66
CA MET A 61 0.56 6.18 -6.02
C MET A 61 -0.04 5.14 -6.96
N LEU A 62 -0.14 3.88 -6.51
CA LEU A 62 -0.73 2.80 -7.30
C LEU A 62 -2.23 3.03 -7.54
N GLN A 63 -2.95 3.51 -6.53
CA GLN A 63 -4.36 3.83 -6.65
C GLN A 63 -4.58 4.97 -7.64
N HIS A 64 -3.69 5.96 -7.64
CA HIS A 64 -3.74 7.05 -8.60
C HIS A 64 -3.54 6.54 -10.04
N GLU A 65 -2.61 5.61 -10.23
CA GLU A 65 -2.39 4.99 -11.54
C GLU A 65 -3.66 4.28 -12.03
N VAL A 66 -4.34 3.55 -11.15
CA VAL A 66 -5.61 2.89 -11.48
C VAL A 66 -6.64 3.93 -11.92
N THR A 67 -6.77 5.03 -11.19
CA THR A 67 -7.73 6.09 -11.51
C THR A 67 -7.45 6.68 -12.88
N VAL A 68 -6.18 6.94 -13.20
CA VAL A 68 -5.79 7.49 -14.51
C VAL A 68 -6.13 6.50 -15.63
N LEU A 69 -5.82 5.22 -15.45
CA LEU A 69 -6.10 4.20 -16.45
C LEU A 69 -7.61 4.01 -16.67
N GLU A 70 -8.39 4.03 -15.59
CA GLU A 70 -9.85 3.95 -15.69
C GLU A 70 -10.42 5.13 -16.46
N SER A 71 -9.89 6.32 -16.22
CA SER A 71 -10.29 7.53 -16.95
C SER A 71 -10.03 7.40 -18.45
N LEU A 72 -8.89 6.81 -18.83
CA LEU A 72 -8.55 6.60 -20.24
C LEU A 72 -9.47 5.60 -20.93
N ILE A 73 -9.96 4.60 -20.20
CA ILE A 73 -10.88 3.60 -20.75
C ILE A 73 -12.28 4.19 -20.91
N ASN A 74 -12.72 5.00 -19.96
CA ASN A 74 -14.07 5.55 -19.93
C ASN A 74 -14.27 6.76 -20.85
N ASP A 75 -13.20 7.33 -21.38
CA ASP A 75 -13.30 8.38 -22.39
C ASP A 75 -13.49 7.76 -23.78
#